data_fefa2c0c96b87232bf5e001fe3c93199
#
_entry.id   fefa2c0c96b87232bf5e001fe3c93199
#
_cell.length_a   1.000
_cell.length_b   1.000
_cell.length_c   1.000
_cell.angle_alpha   90.00
_cell.angle_beta   90.00
_cell.angle_gamma   90.00
#
_symmetry.space_group_name_H-M   'P 1'
#
loop_
_entity.id
_entity.type
_entity.pdbx_description
1 polymer ?
#
loop_
_entity_poly.entity_id
_entity_poly.type
_entity_poly.pdbx_seq_one_letter_code
_entity_poly.pdbx_strand_id
1 'polypeptide(L)'
;MDPSTVFPLSALPEGKGARVRALRLTGGMRRRLQDLGLVAGTRVTCIQRAAAGDPTAYLIRGAVIALRQADAARIEVGGAP
;
A
#
# COMPACT_ATOMS: atom_id res chain seq x y z
N MET A 1 12.39 12.19 -2.58
CA MET A 1 11.20 12.03 -3.45
C MET A 1 10.29 13.22 -3.27
N ASP A 2 9.83 13.76 -4.36
CA ASP A 2 8.91 14.89 -4.36
C ASP A 2 7.58 14.47 -3.71
N PRO A 3 7.03 15.23 -2.74
CA PRO A 3 5.74 14.90 -2.13
C PRO A 3 4.59 14.76 -3.12
N SER A 4 4.69 15.40 -4.29
CA SER A 4 3.66 15.30 -5.31
C SER A 4 3.79 14.07 -6.19
N THR A 5 4.89 13.32 -6.07
CA THR A 5 5.10 12.11 -6.86
C THR A 5 4.16 11.01 -6.41
N VAL A 6 3.50 10.38 -7.37
CA VAL A 6 2.60 9.26 -7.13
C VAL A 6 3.20 8.01 -7.77
N PHE A 7 3.16 6.90 -7.05
CA PHE A 7 3.72 5.65 -7.53
C PHE A 7 2.91 4.48 -6.95
N PRO A 8 3.03 3.28 -7.53
CA PRO A 8 2.27 2.14 -7.00
C PRO A 8 2.85 1.66 -5.67
N LEU A 9 1.95 1.22 -4.79
CA LEU A 9 2.35 0.68 -3.49
C LEU A 9 3.38 -0.44 -3.63
N SER A 10 3.28 -1.23 -4.71
CA SER A 10 4.22 -2.32 -4.96
C SER A 10 5.67 -1.84 -5.13
N ALA A 11 5.87 -0.56 -5.41
CA ALA A 11 7.21 0.02 -5.57
C ALA A 11 7.76 0.61 -4.26
N LEU A 12 6.97 0.61 -3.18
CA LEU A 12 7.42 1.16 -1.91
C LEU A 12 8.47 0.24 -1.30
N PRO A 13 9.70 0.73 -1.03
CA PRO A 13 10.75 -0.11 -0.45
C PRO A 13 10.43 -0.53 0.99
N GLU A 14 11.02 -1.65 1.40
CA GLU A 14 10.93 -2.10 2.79
C GLU A 14 11.41 -1.00 3.74
N GLY A 15 10.69 -0.83 4.83
CA GLY A 15 11.00 0.15 5.86
C GLY A 15 10.52 1.56 5.53
N LYS A 16 9.98 1.80 4.35
CA LYS A 16 9.53 3.13 3.95
C LYS A 16 8.01 3.24 4.10
N GLY A 17 7.56 4.48 4.27
CA GLY A 17 6.14 4.79 4.37
C GLY A 17 5.70 5.77 3.30
N ALA A 18 4.40 5.78 3.05
CA ALA A 18 3.79 6.70 2.11
C ALA A 18 2.32 6.86 2.47
N ARG A 19 1.62 7.77 1.80
CA ARG A 19 0.19 7.96 2.02
C ARG A 19 -0.58 7.50 0.80
N VAL A 20 -1.71 6.84 1.05
CA VAL A 20 -2.59 6.39 -0.02
C VAL A 20 -3.17 7.60 -0.75
N ARG A 21 -3.13 7.55 -2.08
CA ARG A 21 -3.71 8.58 -2.95
C ARG A 21 -4.97 8.08 -3.63
N ALA A 22 -4.95 6.87 -4.14
CA ALA A 22 -6.09 6.30 -4.81
C ALA A 22 -6.04 4.78 -4.79
N LEU A 23 -7.21 4.16 -4.83
CA LEU A 23 -7.36 2.73 -4.93
C LEU A 23 -7.93 2.43 -6.32
N ARG A 24 -7.14 1.79 -7.18
CA ARG A 24 -7.55 1.41 -8.53
C ARG A 24 -8.14 0.00 -8.60
N LEU A 25 -8.35 -0.58 -7.43
CA LEU A 25 -9.01 -1.87 -7.31
C LEU A 25 -10.52 -1.69 -7.39
N THR A 26 -11.21 -2.78 -7.71
CA THR A 26 -12.67 -2.80 -7.76
C THR A 26 -13.19 -4.02 -7.01
N GLY A 27 -14.51 -4.03 -6.76
CA GLY A 27 -15.18 -5.19 -6.18
C GLY A 27 -14.80 -5.46 -4.74
N GLY A 28 -14.78 -6.75 -4.39
CA GLY A 28 -14.60 -7.19 -3.00
C GLY A 28 -13.26 -6.82 -2.40
N MET A 29 -12.19 -6.86 -3.19
CA MET A 29 -10.87 -6.49 -2.69
C MET A 29 -10.83 -5.02 -2.28
N ARG A 30 -11.39 -4.13 -3.10
CA ARG A 30 -11.46 -2.71 -2.77
C ARG A 30 -12.23 -2.50 -1.47
N ARG A 31 -13.38 -3.14 -1.33
CA ARG A 31 -14.21 -3.03 -0.13
C ARG A 31 -13.46 -3.53 1.09
N ARG A 32 -12.82 -4.69 0.97
CA ARG A 32 -12.05 -5.27 2.08
C ARG A 32 -10.97 -4.33 2.57
N LEU A 33 -10.20 -3.74 1.65
CA LEU A 33 -9.13 -2.83 2.02
C LEU A 33 -9.66 -1.55 2.65
N GLN A 34 -10.77 -1.03 2.13
CA GLN A 34 -11.41 0.15 2.73
C GLN A 34 -11.90 -0.14 4.13
N ASP A 35 -12.47 -1.32 4.36
CA ASP A 35 -12.93 -1.73 5.69
C ASP A 35 -11.75 -1.85 6.66
N LEU A 36 -10.57 -2.18 6.18
CA LEU A 36 -9.36 -2.24 6.99
C LEU A 36 -8.74 -0.87 7.20
N GLY A 37 -9.31 0.16 6.60
CA GLY A 37 -8.84 1.53 6.78
C GLY A 37 -7.93 2.06 5.68
N LEU A 38 -7.79 1.34 4.58
CA LEU A 38 -6.95 1.78 3.46
C LEU A 38 -7.75 2.73 2.58
N VAL A 39 -7.72 4.00 2.95
CA VAL A 39 -8.43 5.07 2.24
C VAL A 39 -7.47 6.19 1.92
N ALA A 40 -7.87 7.11 1.06
CA ALA A 40 -7.01 8.25 0.69
C ALA A 40 -6.54 8.97 1.95
N GLY A 41 -5.24 9.26 2.00
CA GLY A 41 -4.60 9.92 3.13
C GLY A 41 -4.07 8.97 4.21
N THR A 42 -4.45 7.71 4.20
CA THR A 42 -3.97 6.74 5.17
C THR A 42 -2.48 6.47 4.95
N ARG A 43 -1.72 6.46 6.05
CA ARG A 43 -0.30 6.10 5.98
C ARG A 43 -0.16 4.60 5.88
N VAL A 44 0.72 4.15 5.00
CA VAL A 44 1.06 2.75 4.83
C VAL A 44 2.58 2.60 4.88
N THR A 45 3.06 1.57 5.55
CA THR A 45 4.49 1.28 5.65
C THR A 45 4.75 -0.11 5.09
N CYS A 46 5.75 -0.23 4.22
CA CYS A 46 6.17 -1.54 3.73
C CYS A 46 7.05 -2.18 4.80
N ILE A 47 6.60 -3.30 5.35
CA ILE A 47 7.33 -3.99 6.41
C ILE A 47 8.34 -4.96 5.82
N GLN A 48 7.88 -5.89 5.00
CA GLN A 48 8.75 -6.96 4.52
C GLN A 48 8.14 -7.64 3.29
N ARG A 49 8.98 -7.89 2.29
CA ARG A 49 8.62 -8.75 1.17
C ARG A 49 8.94 -10.19 1.51
N ALA A 50 8.11 -11.12 1.06
CA ALA A 50 8.44 -12.53 1.16
C ALA A 50 9.71 -12.83 0.37
N ALA A 51 10.40 -13.92 0.73
CA ALA A 51 11.66 -14.30 0.08
C ALA A 51 11.49 -14.45 -1.43
N ALA A 52 10.31 -14.89 -1.88
CA ALA A 52 10.00 -15.01 -3.31
C ALA A 52 9.58 -13.70 -3.96
N GLY A 53 9.52 -12.61 -3.19
CA GLY A 53 9.10 -11.31 -3.69
C GLY A 53 7.61 -11.02 -3.59
N ASP A 54 6.80 -12.01 -3.24
CA ASP A 54 5.35 -11.88 -3.19
C ASP A 54 4.79 -12.95 -2.24
N PRO A 55 3.89 -12.62 -1.31
CA PRO A 55 3.31 -11.29 -1.05
C PRO A 55 4.22 -10.38 -0.24
N THR A 56 3.80 -9.15 -0.06
CA THR A 56 4.49 -8.17 0.77
C THR A 56 3.60 -7.79 1.95
N ALA A 57 4.21 -7.67 3.13
CA ALA A 57 3.50 -7.27 4.34
C ALA A 57 3.57 -5.75 4.49
N TYR A 58 2.41 -5.15 4.76
CA TYR A 58 2.27 -3.71 4.98
C TYR A 58 1.63 -3.44 6.32
N LEU A 59 2.06 -2.37 6.96
CA LEU A 59 1.43 -1.88 8.19
C LEU A 59 0.42 -0.80 7.80
N ILE A 60 -0.84 -1.04 8.13
CA ILE A 60 -1.95 -0.14 7.82
C ILE A 60 -2.79 0.00 9.08
N ARG A 61 -2.82 1.21 9.64
CA ARG A 61 -3.62 1.51 10.83
C ARG A 61 -3.43 0.51 11.96
N GLY A 62 -2.18 0.14 12.22
CA GLY A 62 -1.86 -0.78 13.32
C GLY A 62 -2.01 -2.26 12.99
N ALA A 63 -2.46 -2.61 11.80
CA ALA A 63 -2.62 -4.00 11.38
C ALA A 63 -1.59 -4.34 10.31
N VAL A 64 -1.05 -5.56 10.38
CA VAL A 64 -0.14 -6.06 9.35
C VAL A 64 -0.97 -6.85 8.35
N ILE A 65 -0.93 -6.43 7.10
CA ILE A 65 -1.73 -7.00 6.03
C ILE A 65 -0.81 -7.44 4.90
N ALA A 66 -0.95 -8.68 4.44
CA ALA A 66 -0.20 -9.19 3.31
C ALA A 66 -0.98 -8.92 2.02
N LEU A 67 -0.33 -8.28 1.05
CA LEU A 67 -0.93 -7.99 -0.24
C LEU A 67 -0.10 -8.60 -1.35
N ARG A 68 -0.77 -9.18 -2.32
CA ARG A 68 -0.14 -9.63 -3.54
C ARG A 68 0.34 -8.45 -4.35
N GLN A 69 1.44 -8.64 -5.07
CA GLN A 69 2.01 -7.58 -5.88
C GLN A 69 0.99 -7.03 -6.89
N ALA A 70 0.18 -7.90 -7.47
CA ALA A 70 -0.84 -7.48 -8.43
C ALA A 70 -1.84 -6.51 -7.82
N ASP A 71 -2.21 -6.71 -6.55
CA ASP A 71 -3.14 -5.81 -5.86
C ASP A 71 -2.43 -4.53 -5.43
N ALA A 72 -1.23 -4.64 -4.88
CA ALA A 72 -0.46 -3.47 -4.45
C ALA A 72 -0.13 -2.55 -5.62
N ALA A 73 0.06 -3.10 -6.81
CA ALA A 73 0.33 -2.32 -8.02
C ALA A 73 -0.84 -1.42 -8.40
N ARG A 74 -2.04 -1.71 -7.91
CA ARG A 74 -3.25 -0.93 -8.22
C ARG A 74 -3.62 0.05 -7.10
N ILE A 75 -2.75 0.21 -6.13
CA ILE A 75 -2.92 1.20 -5.06
C ILE A 75 -1.89 2.28 -5.29
N GLU A 76 -2.35 3.51 -5.50
CA GLU A 76 -1.45 4.65 -5.69
C GLU A 76 -1.12 5.28 -4.36
N VAL A 77 0.15 5.48 -4.12
CA VAL A 77 0.65 6.14 -2.91
C VAL A 77 1.58 7.28 -3.30
N GLY A 78 1.86 8.13 -2.35
CA GLY A 78 2.75 9.24 -2.59
C GLY A 78 3.03 10.02 -1.33
N GLY A 79 3.77 11.10 -1.51
CA GLY A 79 4.12 11.95 -0.41
C GLY A 79 5.19 11.35 0.47
N ALA A 80 5.88 12.20 1.16
CA ALA A 80 6.84 11.76 2.16
C ALA A 80 6.11 11.58 3.49
N PRO A 81 6.59 10.67 4.30
CA PRO A 81 6.11 10.57 5.67
C PRO A 81 6.39 11.84 6.45
#